data_2d5914b1acc77bd73b7367472e3598e4
#
_entry.id   2d5914b1acc77bd73b7367472e3598e4
#
_cell.length_a   1.000
_cell.length_b   1.000
_cell.length_c   1.000
_cell.angle_alpha   90.00
_cell.angle_beta   90.00
_cell.angle_gamma   90.00
#
_symmetry.space_group_name_H-M   'P 1'
#
loop_
_entity.id
_entity.type
_entity.pdbx_description
1 polymer ?
#
loop_
_entity_poly.entity_id
_entity_poly.type
_entity_poly.pdbx_seq_one_letter_code
_entity_poly.pdbx_strand_id
1 'polypeptide(L)'
;TTTLDFIKDTNPNNLKLNSYEQITSHNNFYEFTTNQSKVKDIAYTLKTEDWKVTIDGLVENPMVVDLDDLKKMFTLEERIYRFRCVEGWSMVVPWNGFALSSLIKKVKPLSSAKYIRFETLVDSSSFPDQKRGSLGVIDYPYIEALRMDEAMNELSFLAVGLYGDLMPKQNGAPIRLVIPWKYGF
;
A
#
# COMPACT_ATOMS: atom_id res chain seq x y z
N THR A 1 -2.77 6.32 20.09
CA THR A 1 -3.40 7.22 19.11
C THR A 1 -3.12 6.71 17.72
N THR A 2 -4.13 6.66 16.86
CA THR A 2 -4.00 6.27 15.44
C THR A 2 -3.55 7.43 14.56
N THR A 3 -3.56 8.65 15.08
CA THR A 3 -3.25 9.89 14.37
C THR A 3 -1.77 9.98 14.02
N LEU A 4 -1.48 10.31 12.78
CA LEU A 4 -0.14 10.48 12.22
C LEU A 4 0.31 11.95 12.27
N ASP A 5 1.61 12.16 12.41
CA ASP A 5 2.26 13.46 12.17
C ASP A 5 2.77 13.47 10.73
N PHE A 6 2.33 14.43 9.91
CA PHE A 6 2.66 14.49 8.48
C PHE A 6 2.57 15.92 7.91
N ILE A 7 3.26 16.15 6.80
CA ILE A 7 3.15 17.38 6.02
C ILE A 7 1.88 17.30 5.18
N LYS A 8 0.98 18.26 5.35
CA LYS A 8 -0.31 18.28 4.66
C LYS A 8 -0.17 18.66 3.18
N ASP A 9 -0.92 17.98 2.31
CA ASP A 9 -1.04 18.33 0.90
C ASP A 9 -1.81 19.66 0.75
N THR A 10 -1.33 20.54 -0.11
CA THR A 10 -2.01 21.81 -0.43
C THR A 10 -3.22 21.62 -1.33
N ASN A 11 -3.42 20.43 -1.88
CA ASN A 11 -4.46 20.12 -2.87
C ASN A 11 -4.50 21.11 -4.04
N PRO A 12 -3.37 21.29 -4.77
CA PRO A 12 -3.24 22.34 -5.78
C PRO A 12 -4.24 22.19 -6.93
N ASN A 13 -4.76 20.98 -7.14
CA ASN A 13 -5.77 20.69 -8.16
C ASN A 13 -7.21 20.85 -7.65
N ASN A 14 -7.38 21.28 -6.42
CA ASN A 14 -8.69 21.46 -5.76
C ASN A 14 -9.60 20.22 -5.90
N LEU A 15 -9.05 19.04 -5.69
CA LEU A 15 -9.76 17.76 -5.82
C LEU A 15 -10.75 17.61 -4.68
N LYS A 16 -11.99 17.24 -5.00
CA LYS A 16 -13.00 16.89 -3.99
C LYS A 16 -12.72 15.48 -3.48
N LEU A 17 -12.38 15.38 -2.20
CA LEU A 17 -12.15 14.08 -1.55
C LEU A 17 -13.44 13.27 -1.47
N ASN A 18 -13.32 11.96 -1.63
CA ASN A 18 -14.35 11.04 -1.18
C ASN A 18 -14.43 11.05 0.35
N SER A 19 -15.56 10.64 0.91
CA SER A 19 -15.68 10.51 2.37
C SER A 19 -14.88 9.29 2.87
N TYR A 20 -14.46 9.34 4.13
CA TYR A 20 -13.81 8.20 4.79
C TYR A 20 -14.65 6.92 4.66
N GLU A 21 -15.97 7.03 4.89
CA GLU A 21 -16.89 5.89 4.78
C GLU A 21 -16.89 5.27 3.37
N GLN A 22 -16.88 6.10 2.31
CA GLN A 22 -16.82 5.58 0.95
C GLN A 22 -15.54 4.80 0.68
N ILE A 23 -14.38 5.33 1.15
CA ILE A 23 -13.06 4.71 0.95
C ILE A 23 -12.91 3.41 1.75
N THR A 24 -13.49 3.34 2.94
CA THR A 24 -13.30 2.19 3.85
C THR A 24 -14.37 1.11 3.74
N SER A 25 -15.42 1.32 2.93
CA SER A 25 -16.55 0.39 2.81
C SER A 25 -16.65 -0.36 1.48
N HIS A 26 -15.79 -0.05 0.52
CA HIS A 26 -15.74 -0.71 -0.79
C HIS A 26 -14.30 -0.93 -1.22
N ASN A 27 -13.81 -2.16 -1.10
CA ASN A 27 -12.39 -2.48 -1.23
C ASN A 27 -12.19 -3.74 -2.06
N ASN A 28 -11.18 -3.77 -2.92
CA ASN A 28 -10.81 -4.92 -3.74
C ASN A 28 -9.65 -5.74 -3.15
N PHE A 29 -9.61 -5.90 -1.84
CA PHE A 29 -8.60 -6.69 -1.16
C PHE A 29 -9.01 -8.17 -1.15
N TYR A 30 -8.72 -8.86 -2.24
CA TYR A 30 -9.26 -10.18 -2.56
C TYR A 30 -8.71 -11.31 -1.69
N GLU A 31 -7.61 -11.12 -1.02
CA GLU A 31 -7.11 -12.05 0.00
C GLU A 31 -8.14 -12.26 1.13
N PHE A 32 -8.99 -11.26 1.40
CA PHE A 32 -10.10 -11.43 2.34
C PHE A 32 -11.31 -12.07 1.67
N THR A 33 -11.76 -11.50 0.56
CA THR A 33 -12.92 -11.96 -0.21
C THR A 33 -13.04 -11.22 -1.53
N THR A 34 -13.61 -11.85 -2.53
CA THR A 34 -13.96 -11.23 -3.81
C THR A 34 -15.19 -10.31 -3.73
N ASN A 35 -15.93 -10.33 -2.62
CA ASN A 35 -17.04 -9.42 -2.39
C ASN A 35 -16.55 -8.11 -1.75
N GLN A 36 -16.39 -7.08 -2.58
CA GLN A 36 -15.81 -5.79 -2.23
C GLN A 36 -16.51 -5.08 -1.06
N SER A 37 -17.82 -5.21 -0.92
CA SER A 37 -18.58 -4.60 0.18
C SER A 37 -18.41 -5.35 1.51
N LYS A 38 -17.85 -6.57 1.49
CA LYS A 38 -17.64 -7.42 2.66
C LYS A 38 -16.21 -7.43 3.18
N VAL A 39 -15.28 -6.85 2.45
CA VAL A 39 -13.87 -6.83 2.87
C VAL A 39 -13.72 -6.22 4.27
N LYS A 40 -14.36 -5.09 4.53
CA LYS A 40 -14.32 -4.41 5.85
C LYS A 40 -14.81 -5.29 7.01
N ASP A 41 -15.79 -6.16 6.74
CA ASP A 41 -16.38 -7.03 7.75
C ASP A 41 -15.47 -8.22 8.11
N ILE A 42 -14.48 -8.53 7.25
CA ILE A 42 -13.56 -9.66 7.39
C ILE A 42 -12.16 -9.19 7.79
N ALA A 43 -11.79 -7.97 7.44
CA ALA A 43 -10.44 -7.44 7.60
C ALA A 43 -9.90 -7.45 9.05
N TYR A 44 -10.77 -7.60 10.06
CA TYR A 44 -10.34 -7.75 11.45
C TYR A 44 -9.43 -8.97 11.67
N THR A 45 -9.51 -9.99 10.80
CA THR A 45 -8.65 -11.19 10.87
C THR A 45 -7.18 -10.88 10.64
N LEU A 46 -6.85 -9.79 9.92
CA LEU A 46 -5.47 -9.40 9.65
C LEU A 46 -4.77 -8.96 10.94
N LYS A 47 -3.65 -9.62 11.23
CA LYS A 47 -2.75 -9.24 12.32
C LYS A 47 -1.69 -8.29 11.76
N THR A 48 -1.62 -7.08 12.31
CA THR A 48 -0.66 -6.05 11.89
C THR A 48 0.40 -5.77 12.95
N GLU A 49 0.24 -6.35 14.12
CA GLU A 49 1.21 -6.31 15.20
C GLU A 49 2.48 -7.06 14.77
N ASP A 50 3.64 -6.52 15.10
CA ASP A 50 4.96 -7.09 14.75
C ASP A 50 5.22 -7.26 13.24
N TRP A 51 4.45 -6.54 12.40
CA TRP A 51 4.61 -6.59 10.95
C TRP A 51 6.01 -6.15 10.53
N LYS A 52 6.65 -6.95 9.67
CA LYS A 52 7.96 -6.64 9.11
C LYS A 52 7.89 -6.57 7.59
N VAL A 53 8.61 -5.60 7.04
CA VAL A 53 8.86 -5.48 5.60
C VAL A 53 10.32 -5.83 5.36
N THR A 54 10.57 -6.85 4.55
CA THR A 54 11.90 -7.23 4.12
C THR A 54 12.21 -6.59 2.78
N ILE A 55 13.34 -5.91 2.69
CA ILE A 55 13.85 -5.31 1.46
C ILE A 55 15.22 -5.93 1.19
N ASP A 56 15.34 -6.71 0.14
CA ASP A 56 16.52 -7.48 -0.21
C ASP A 56 16.76 -7.58 -1.72
N GLY A 57 17.61 -8.51 -2.13
CA GLY A 57 17.97 -8.74 -3.53
C GLY A 57 19.15 -7.91 -3.98
N LEU A 58 19.06 -7.28 -5.16
CA LEU A 58 20.14 -6.52 -5.77
C LEU A 58 20.29 -5.11 -5.17
N VAL A 59 20.61 -5.05 -3.87
CA VAL A 59 20.81 -3.81 -3.10
C VAL A 59 22.08 -3.89 -2.27
N GLU A 60 22.70 -2.72 -2.01
CA GLU A 60 23.89 -2.65 -1.12
C GLU A 60 23.50 -2.80 0.36
N ASN A 61 22.34 -2.28 0.75
CA ASN A 61 21.89 -2.20 2.13
C ASN A 61 20.53 -2.93 2.32
N PRO A 62 20.51 -4.27 2.33
CA PRO A 62 19.28 -4.99 2.64
C PRO A 62 18.83 -4.68 4.08
N MET A 63 17.52 -4.66 4.30
CA MET A 63 16.96 -4.33 5.62
C MET A 63 15.64 -5.04 5.88
N VAL A 64 15.36 -5.22 7.17
CA VAL A 64 14.04 -5.61 7.67
C VAL A 64 13.58 -4.52 8.61
N VAL A 65 12.42 -3.94 8.33
CA VAL A 65 11.90 -2.77 9.03
C VAL A 65 10.47 -3.00 9.47
N ASP A 66 10.08 -2.39 10.56
CA ASP A 66 8.69 -2.29 10.97
C ASP A 66 8.11 -0.88 10.66
N LEU A 67 6.84 -0.69 10.99
CA LEU A 67 6.18 0.58 10.74
C LEU A 67 6.80 1.74 11.54
N ASP A 68 7.26 1.48 12.76
CA ASP A 68 7.88 2.52 13.60
C ASP A 68 9.27 2.90 13.07
N ASP A 69 10.02 1.94 12.54
CA ASP A 69 11.27 2.21 11.84
C ASP A 69 11.04 3.11 10.62
N LEU A 70 10.03 2.79 9.81
CA LEU A 70 9.70 3.58 8.63
C LEU A 70 9.29 5.01 8.98
N LYS A 71 8.47 5.20 10.03
CA LYS A 71 8.07 6.53 10.51
C LYS A 71 9.24 7.35 11.07
N LYS A 72 10.26 6.69 11.62
CA LYS A 72 11.49 7.36 12.09
C LYS A 72 12.43 7.71 10.94
N MET A 73 12.49 6.86 9.91
CA MET A 73 13.39 7.05 8.76
C MET A 73 12.89 8.09 7.77
N PHE A 74 11.58 8.26 7.64
CA PHE A 74 10.98 9.11 6.62
C PHE A 74 9.96 10.07 7.23
N THR A 75 10.05 11.34 6.83
CA THR A 75 8.99 12.30 7.11
C THR A 75 7.75 11.90 6.32
N LEU A 76 6.64 11.72 7.03
CA LEU A 76 5.37 11.42 6.37
C LEU A 76 4.79 12.67 5.72
N GLU A 77 4.13 12.48 4.59
CA GLU A 77 3.39 13.51 3.87
C GLU A 77 2.00 13.00 3.46
N GLU A 78 1.07 13.91 3.29
CA GLU A 78 -0.22 13.63 2.68
C GLU A 78 -0.09 13.82 1.17
N ARG A 79 -0.69 12.90 0.39
CA ARG A 79 -0.85 13.05 -1.05
C ARG A 79 -2.28 12.75 -1.46
N ILE A 80 -2.92 13.73 -2.09
CA ILE A 80 -4.28 13.62 -2.59
C ILE A 80 -4.23 13.13 -4.03
N TYR A 81 -4.58 11.85 -4.22
CA TYR A 81 -4.55 11.22 -5.54
C TYR A 81 -5.93 10.85 -6.04
N ARG A 82 -6.14 11.06 -7.35
CA ARG A 82 -7.18 10.36 -8.09
C ARG A 82 -6.76 8.93 -8.31
N PHE A 83 -7.68 8.04 -8.06
CA PHE A 83 -7.45 6.60 -8.16
C PHE A 83 -8.48 5.97 -9.08
N ARG A 84 -8.03 5.20 -10.06
CA ARG A 84 -8.88 4.45 -10.98
C ARG A 84 -8.62 2.97 -10.77
N CYS A 85 -9.66 2.23 -10.37
CA CYS A 85 -9.61 0.78 -10.33
C CYS A 85 -9.85 0.17 -11.73
N VAL A 86 -9.21 -0.96 -12.03
CA VAL A 86 -9.50 -1.75 -13.24
C VAL A 86 -10.97 -2.17 -13.32
N GLU A 87 -11.65 -2.25 -12.19
CA GLU A 87 -13.08 -2.57 -12.07
C GLU A 87 -14.00 -1.39 -12.43
N GLY A 88 -13.44 -0.26 -12.90
CA GLY A 88 -14.20 0.85 -13.49
C GLY A 88 -14.66 1.94 -12.54
N TRP A 89 -14.46 1.81 -11.21
CA TRP A 89 -14.76 2.88 -10.26
C TRP A 89 -13.53 3.75 -9.97
N SER A 90 -13.76 4.93 -9.40
CA SER A 90 -12.72 5.90 -9.07
C SER A 90 -12.95 6.51 -7.71
N MET A 91 -11.87 6.89 -7.06
CA MET A 91 -11.88 7.58 -5.76
C MET A 91 -10.80 8.66 -5.73
N VAL A 92 -11.00 9.68 -4.89
CA VAL A 92 -9.99 10.68 -4.53
C VAL A 92 -9.66 10.48 -3.08
N VAL A 93 -8.43 10.07 -2.80
CA VAL A 93 -7.99 9.60 -1.47
C VAL A 93 -6.82 10.45 -0.99
N PRO A 94 -6.88 10.98 0.25
CA PRO A 94 -5.74 11.63 0.90
C PRO A 94 -4.88 10.56 1.61
N TRP A 95 -3.89 10.04 0.89
CA TRP A 95 -2.95 9.05 1.43
C TRP A 95 -1.91 9.71 2.34
N ASN A 96 -1.54 9.05 3.43
CA ASN A 96 -0.44 9.45 4.30
C ASN A 96 0.69 8.43 4.20
N GLY A 97 1.91 8.89 3.94
CA GLY A 97 3.05 8.00 3.74
C GLY A 97 4.29 8.73 3.26
N PHE A 98 5.08 8.10 2.41
CA PHE A 98 6.33 8.65 1.90
C PHE A 98 6.63 8.14 0.49
N ALA A 99 7.47 8.89 -0.26
CA ALA A 99 7.86 8.53 -1.63
C ALA A 99 8.60 7.18 -1.65
N LEU A 100 8.19 6.26 -2.54
CA LEU A 100 8.87 4.98 -2.75
C LEU A 100 10.34 5.19 -3.09
N SER A 101 10.66 6.22 -3.87
CA SER A 101 12.05 6.57 -4.23
C SER A 101 12.95 6.86 -3.02
N SER A 102 12.39 7.32 -1.90
CA SER A 102 13.15 7.55 -0.67
C SER A 102 13.65 6.25 -0.06
N LEU A 103 12.81 5.21 -0.03
CA LEU A 103 13.21 3.88 0.42
C LEU A 103 14.23 3.25 -0.53
N ILE A 104 14.02 3.36 -1.84
CA ILE A 104 14.95 2.86 -2.86
C ILE A 104 16.33 3.48 -2.69
N LYS A 105 16.41 4.80 -2.54
CA LYS A 105 17.68 5.50 -2.29
C LYS A 105 18.37 5.02 -1.01
N LYS A 106 17.62 4.67 0.02
CA LYS A 106 18.14 4.17 1.30
C LYS A 106 18.82 2.81 1.17
N VAL A 107 18.21 1.90 0.40
CA VAL A 107 18.75 0.55 0.19
C VAL A 107 19.80 0.47 -0.90
N LYS A 108 19.98 1.53 -1.72
CA LYS A 108 20.99 1.64 -2.77
C LYS A 108 20.99 0.45 -3.72
N PRO A 109 20.06 0.39 -4.69
CA PRO A 109 20.03 -0.69 -5.65
C PRO A 109 21.31 -0.73 -6.49
N LEU A 110 21.78 -1.93 -6.78
CA LEU A 110 22.91 -2.15 -7.70
C LEU A 110 22.52 -1.74 -9.13
N SER A 111 23.50 -1.39 -9.97
CA SER A 111 23.27 -1.00 -11.37
C SER A 111 22.58 -2.09 -12.21
N SER A 112 22.68 -3.35 -11.79
CA SER A 112 22.02 -4.50 -12.39
C SER A 112 20.53 -4.62 -12.02
N ALA A 113 20.06 -3.95 -10.95
CA ALA A 113 18.66 -3.95 -10.55
C ALA A 113 17.81 -3.13 -11.55
N LYS A 114 16.94 -3.80 -12.31
CA LYS A 114 16.09 -3.17 -13.33
C LYS A 114 14.63 -3.08 -12.92
N TYR A 115 14.22 -3.89 -11.96
CA TYR A 115 12.85 -4.01 -11.49
C TYR A 115 12.80 -4.10 -9.96
N ILE A 116 11.69 -3.66 -9.40
CA ILE A 116 11.32 -3.91 -8.00
C ILE A 116 10.13 -4.86 -8.01
N ARG A 117 10.25 -5.96 -7.29
CA ARG A 117 9.18 -6.93 -7.06
C ARG A 117 8.58 -6.67 -5.68
N PHE A 118 7.27 -6.61 -5.63
CA PHE A 118 6.49 -6.54 -4.40
C PHE A 118 5.77 -7.87 -4.22
N GLU A 119 5.83 -8.42 -3.04
CA GLU A 119 5.19 -9.67 -2.70
C GLU A 119 4.37 -9.50 -1.42
N THR A 120 3.09 -9.87 -1.49
CA THR A 120 2.16 -9.78 -0.37
C THR A 120 2.35 -10.97 0.56
N LEU A 121 2.02 -10.79 1.83
CA LEU A 121 2.02 -11.84 2.83
C LEU A 121 1.09 -13.00 2.42
N VAL A 122 1.60 -14.24 2.57
CA VAL A 122 0.79 -15.44 2.54
C VAL A 122 0.54 -15.91 3.97
N ASP A 123 -0.67 -15.71 4.43
CA ASP A 123 -1.13 -16.19 5.74
C ASP A 123 -2.63 -16.50 5.68
N SER A 124 -2.94 -17.76 5.46
CA SER A 124 -4.33 -18.22 5.35
C SER A 124 -5.14 -18.08 6.66
N SER A 125 -4.49 -17.80 7.78
CA SER A 125 -5.19 -17.50 9.04
C SER A 125 -5.72 -16.07 9.07
N SER A 126 -5.00 -15.13 8.47
CA SER A 126 -5.37 -13.71 8.33
C SER A 126 -6.20 -13.45 7.07
N PHE A 127 -5.97 -14.21 6.00
CA PHE A 127 -6.58 -14.03 4.68
C PHE A 127 -7.41 -15.25 4.27
N PRO A 128 -8.72 -15.26 4.53
CA PRO A 128 -9.56 -16.43 4.28
C PRO A 128 -9.61 -16.92 2.83
N ASP A 129 -9.48 -16.01 1.84
CA ASP A 129 -9.53 -16.41 0.43
C ASP A 129 -8.26 -17.17 -0.01
N GLN A 130 -7.14 -16.93 0.65
CA GLN A 130 -5.90 -17.69 0.39
C GLN A 130 -6.02 -19.20 0.71
N LYS A 131 -7.02 -19.61 1.52
CA LYS A 131 -7.32 -21.04 1.77
C LYS A 131 -7.82 -21.78 0.54
N ARG A 132 -8.37 -21.06 -0.44
CA ARG A 132 -8.94 -21.64 -1.66
C ARG A 132 -7.86 -22.09 -2.67
N GLY A 133 -6.62 -21.63 -2.51
CA GLY A 133 -5.51 -21.96 -3.41
C GLY A 133 -5.84 -21.67 -4.87
N SER A 134 -5.49 -22.58 -5.78
CA SER A 134 -5.74 -22.46 -7.21
C SER A 134 -7.22 -22.47 -7.65
N LEU A 135 -8.15 -22.70 -6.74
CA LEU A 135 -9.58 -22.55 -6.98
C LEU A 135 -10.06 -21.11 -6.78
N GLY A 136 -9.19 -20.23 -6.32
CA GLY A 136 -9.45 -18.80 -6.18
C GLY A 136 -9.40 -18.06 -7.52
N VAL A 137 -9.79 -16.79 -7.47
CA VAL A 137 -9.77 -15.89 -8.64
C VAL A 137 -8.34 -15.41 -8.94
N ILE A 138 -7.46 -15.43 -7.95
CA ILE A 138 -6.10 -14.91 -7.98
C ILE A 138 -5.15 -15.94 -7.38
N ASP A 139 -3.97 -16.10 -7.99
CA ASP A 139 -2.88 -16.89 -7.42
C ASP A 139 -2.17 -16.11 -6.31
N TYR A 140 -1.87 -16.78 -5.20
CA TYR A 140 -1.16 -16.21 -4.05
C TYR A 140 0.23 -16.83 -3.89
N PRO A 141 1.25 -16.05 -3.44
CA PRO A 141 1.19 -14.65 -3.04
C PRO A 141 0.84 -13.73 -4.21
N TYR A 142 0.10 -12.65 -3.93
CA TYR A 142 -0.08 -11.60 -4.93
C TYR A 142 1.27 -10.92 -5.17
N ILE A 143 1.66 -10.82 -6.42
CA ILE A 143 2.94 -10.26 -6.84
C ILE A 143 2.69 -9.10 -7.79
N GLU A 144 3.36 -7.99 -7.53
CA GLU A 144 3.39 -6.83 -8.40
C GLU A 144 4.84 -6.45 -8.71
N ALA A 145 5.09 -5.80 -9.83
CA ALA A 145 6.41 -5.34 -10.19
C ALA A 145 6.37 -3.96 -10.86
N LEU A 146 7.40 -3.16 -10.57
CA LEU A 146 7.65 -1.89 -11.24
C LEU A 146 9.04 -1.94 -11.89
N ARG A 147 9.17 -1.33 -13.08
CA ARG A 147 10.49 -0.98 -13.57
C ARG A 147 11.12 0.05 -12.64
N MET A 148 12.45 0.14 -12.62
CA MET A 148 13.17 1.06 -11.73
C MET A 148 12.77 2.53 -11.98
N ASP A 149 12.56 2.93 -13.24
CA ASP A 149 12.11 4.28 -13.59
C ASP A 149 10.69 4.58 -13.08
N GLU A 150 9.79 3.61 -13.11
CA GLU A 150 8.45 3.72 -12.52
C GLU A 150 8.51 3.83 -10.99
N ALA A 151 9.33 3.00 -10.36
CA ALA A 151 9.51 3.01 -8.91
C ALA A 151 10.17 4.30 -8.39
N MET A 152 11.06 4.88 -9.21
CA MET A 152 11.71 6.16 -8.90
C MET A 152 10.88 7.39 -9.26
N ASN A 153 9.72 7.21 -9.93
CA ASN A 153 8.83 8.31 -10.27
C ASN A 153 8.33 8.99 -8.99
N GLU A 154 8.25 10.31 -9.03
CA GLU A 154 7.83 11.12 -7.87
C GLU A 154 6.43 10.78 -7.34
N LEU A 155 5.54 10.27 -8.19
CA LEU A 155 4.18 9.89 -7.81
C LEU A 155 4.09 8.50 -7.16
N SER A 156 5.14 7.66 -7.25
CA SER A 156 5.17 6.35 -6.60
C SER A 156 5.29 6.51 -5.09
N PHE A 157 4.38 5.91 -4.35
CA PHE A 157 4.19 6.19 -2.94
C PHE A 157 3.97 4.91 -2.12
N LEU A 158 4.50 4.90 -0.90
CA LEU A 158 4.19 3.91 0.12
C LEU A 158 3.32 4.56 1.18
N ALA A 159 2.06 4.13 1.24
CA ALA A 159 1.09 4.67 2.18
C ALA A 159 1.04 3.82 3.45
N VAL A 160 1.08 4.48 4.60
CA VAL A 160 0.94 3.90 5.94
C VAL A 160 -0.33 4.37 6.63
N GLY A 161 -1.08 5.25 5.97
CA GLY A 161 -2.31 5.82 6.48
C GLY A 161 -3.14 6.52 5.41
N LEU A 162 -4.30 7.00 5.82
CA LEU A 162 -5.20 7.84 5.04
C LEU A 162 -6.03 8.73 5.97
N TYR A 163 -6.43 9.92 5.48
CA TYR A 163 -7.17 10.93 6.28
C TYR A 163 -6.48 11.34 7.59
N GLY A 164 -5.15 11.21 7.69
CA GLY A 164 -4.38 11.57 8.87
C GLY A 164 -4.27 10.49 9.96
N ASP A 165 -4.89 9.32 9.74
CA ASP A 165 -4.83 8.18 10.65
C ASP A 165 -4.07 6.99 10.04
N LEU A 166 -3.69 6.02 10.88
CA LEU A 166 -3.10 4.77 10.43
C LEU A 166 -4.03 4.04 9.45
N MET A 167 -3.43 3.31 8.52
CA MET A 167 -4.13 2.58 7.48
C MET A 167 -5.13 1.58 8.05
N PRO A 168 -6.42 1.67 7.67
CA PRO A 168 -7.38 0.62 8.00
C PRO A 168 -7.02 -0.71 7.33
N LYS A 169 -7.33 -1.82 7.99
CA LYS A 169 -6.95 -3.16 7.52
C LYS A 169 -7.50 -3.46 6.12
N GLN A 170 -8.75 -3.09 5.84
CA GLN A 170 -9.38 -3.25 4.54
C GLN A 170 -8.77 -2.40 3.43
N ASN A 171 -8.00 -1.37 3.77
CA ASN A 171 -7.34 -0.48 2.82
C ASN A 171 -5.86 -0.82 2.59
N GLY A 172 -5.35 -1.89 3.21
CA GLY A 172 -3.97 -2.35 3.02
C GLY A 172 -3.02 -2.08 4.18
N ALA A 173 -3.52 -2.07 5.44
CA ALA A 173 -2.66 -1.96 6.61
C ALA A 173 -1.59 -3.08 6.66
N PRO A 174 -0.42 -2.80 7.26
CA PRO A 174 0.01 -1.52 7.83
C PRO A 174 0.68 -0.59 6.81
N ILE A 175 1.02 -1.11 5.62
CA ILE A 175 1.67 -0.38 4.53
C ILE A 175 1.25 -0.93 3.19
N ARG A 176 1.07 -0.07 2.21
CA ARG A 176 0.74 -0.45 0.84
C ARG A 176 1.40 0.43 -0.20
N LEU A 177 1.56 -0.13 -1.41
CA LEU A 177 1.97 0.59 -2.60
C LEU A 177 0.80 1.40 -3.17
N VAL A 178 1.08 2.62 -3.66
CA VAL A 178 0.12 3.50 -4.32
C VAL A 178 0.76 4.07 -5.59
N ILE A 179 0.19 3.72 -6.75
CA ILE A 179 0.68 4.13 -8.08
C ILE A 179 -0.48 4.77 -8.85
N PRO A 180 -0.67 6.11 -8.78
CA PRO A 180 -1.90 6.76 -9.25
C PRO A 180 -2.13 6.72 -10.76
N TRP A 181 -1.10 6.46 -11.57
CA TRP A 181 -1.24 6.35 -13.03
C TRP A 181 -1.45 4.91 -13.52
N LYS A 182 -1.45 3.91 -12.62
CA LYS A 182 -1.76 2.52 -12.94
C LYS A 182 -3.12 2.13 -12.36
N TYR A 183 -3.74 1.10 -12.92
CA TYR A 183 -4.98 0.57 -12.41
C TYR A 183 -4.77 -0.17 -11.08
N GLY A 184 -5.77 -0.06 -10.23
CA GLY A 184 -5.90 -0.89 -9.05
C GLY A 184 -5.04 -0.49 -7.88
N PHE A 185 -4.54 0.69 -7.90
CA PHE A 185 -3.76 1.21 -6.77
C PHE A 185 -2.27 1.16 -6.89
#